data_c624f11f35abffa2691bafc857c2f8bd
#
_entry.id   c624f11f35abffa2691bafc857c2f8bd
#
_cell.length_a   1.000
_cell.length_b   1.000
_cell.length_c   1.000
_cell.angle_alpha   90.00
_cell.angle_beta   90.00
_cell.angle_gamma   90.00
#
_symmetry.space_group_name_H-M   'P 1'
#
loop_
_entity.id
_entity.type
_entity.pdbx_description
1 polymer ?
#
loop_
_entity_poly.entity_id
_entity_poly.type
_entity_poly.pdbx_seq_one_letter_code
_entity_poly.pdbx_strand_id
1 'polypeptide(L)'
;ETDRSDRENILLRPRFDRLSPEKRQALMEQIAEQYHLDFVRMEHFDRWGQSCTTGIFRKDGREFVFVPGDTVTLGWDRFAAGLNQESREELEYLFQEWELEQDPAEFIRESMAPVRKAAIGPMLAGRELEELCWEPVQMDDPRLTAHPDWLRQFRDFAWSDLDSLTLHQSARIDRTETGFQSWIYHRTDYHALLEQLEKQGLSLPTADEWAYLCGGGCRTLFPWGDGLDYSMRLRWFEDMEEDENRPYDMEEPNFFGLSIAYDPYMREVVKADRFTTCGGDGGCNICGGMGPFLGFLPCSPHCKPEVQEESELNGDYDFYRPIIRVELKPKGETGMPTTEWLNKYESIKDKLTCKIDLEAYFTEKVIGNMGVDVLEIGAVHFPTGQIFACDPMVELEEAMPFIEPIPAGTYPVKICVVPSEKYGDRYACVKVEVSSEKPVRYEIGMTGSEELDAAIGDGDYFGFGVDAGMGCVADIQTQAAIKEYWSKRLEEDPDIDPYNDLFC
;
A
#
# COMPACT_ATOMS: atom_id res chain seq x y z
N GLU A 1 -1.54 22.21 -13.98
CA GLU A 1 -2.04 20.91 -14.53
C GLU A 1 -0.96 20.11 -15.23
N THR A 2 -0.11 20.71 -16.09
CA THR A 2 1.00 19.98 -16.76
C THR A 2 2.07 19.49 -15.79
N ASP A 3 2.29 20.14 -14.67
CA ASP A 3 3.39 19.80 -13.75
C ASP A 3 3.04 18.62 -12.80
N ARG A 4 1.80 18.46 -12.38
CA ARG A 4 1.35 17.35 -11.51
C ARG A 4 1.23 16.04 -12.30
N SER A 5 0.57 16.06 -13.44
CA SER A 5 0.47 14.90 -14.37
C SER A 5 1.84 14.45 -14.90
N ASP A 6 2.78 15.38 -15.09
CA ASP A 6 4.13 15.05 -15.55
C ASP A 6 5.03 14.47 -14.44
N ARG A 7 4.79 14.80 -13.15
CA ARG A 7 5.54 14.27 -12.02
C ARG A 7 5.09 12.86 -11.65
N GLU A 8 3.80 12.60 -11.61
CA GLU A 8 3.24 11.25 -11.40
C GLU A 8 3.75 10.26 -12.46
N ASN A 9 3.90 10.75 -13.70
CA ASN A 9 4.41 9.95 -14.80
C ASN A 9 5.91 9.59 -14.73
N ILE A 10 6.74 10.29 -13.95
CA ILE A 10 8.20 10.04 -13.88
C ILE A 10 8.53 8.77 -13.08
N LEU A 11 7.63 8.33 -12.19
CA LEU A 11 7.75 7.10 -11.42
C LEU A 11 7.26 5.86 -12.18
N LEU A 12 6.66 6.06 -13.37
CA LEU A 12 6.13 4.99 -14.19
C LEU A 12 7.09 4.63 -15.34
N ARG A 13 7.14 3.36 -15.71
CA ARG A 13 7.75 2.93 -16.97
C ARG A 13 6.90 3.44 -18.16
N PRO A 14 7.45 3.78 -19.29
CA PRO A 14 8.87 3.77 -19.65
C PRO A 14 9.62 5.07 -19.31
N ARG A 15 9.01 6.05 -18.66
CA ARG A 15 9.67 7.34 -18.35
C ARG A 15 10.78 7.18 -17.32
N PHE A 16 10.53 6.40 -16.26
CA PHE A 16 11.54 6.07 -15.25
C PHE A 16 12.81 5.47 -15.88
N ASP A 17 12.64 4.52 -16.80
CA ASP A 17 13.75 3.83 -17.46
C ASP A 17 14.61 4.74 -18.35
N ARG A 18 14.05 5.88 -18.81
CA ARG A 18 14.75 6.88 -19.64
C ARG A 18 15.46 7.96 -18.85
N LEU A 19 15.33 7.98 -17.53
CA LEU A 19 16.03 8.95 -16.69
C LEU A 19 17.56 8.75 -16.79
N SER A 20 18.29 9.87 -16.82
CA SER A 20 19.75 9.77 -16.65
C SER A 20 20.10 9.23 -15.26
N PRO A 21 21.28 8.61 -15.08
CA PRO A 21 21.70 8.10 -13.77
C PRO A 21 21.58 9.13 -12.65
N GLU A 22 21.99 10.38 -12.92
CA GLU A 22 21.97 11.48 -11.94
C GLU A 22 20.55 11.86 -11.55
N LYS A 23 19.62 11.92 -12.53
CA LYS A 23 18.21 12.24 -12.27
C LYS A 23 17.53 11.11 -11.51
N ARG A 24 17.87 9.87 -11.84
CA ARG A 24 17.31 8.70 -11.16
C ARG A 24 17.77 8.66 -9.70
N GLN A 25 19.07 8.88 -9.46
CA GLN A 25 19.60 8.95 -8.10
C GLN A 25 18.95 10.11 -7.31
N ALA A 26 18.88 11.30 -7.87
CA ALA A 26 18.24 12.43 -7.19
C ALA A 26 16.76 12.17 -6.86
N LEU A 27 16.06 11.39 -7.71
CA LEU A 27 14.70 10.95 -7.46
C LEU A 27 14.63 9.97 -6.29
N MET A 28 15.57 9.01 -6.20
CA MET A 28 15.64 8.08 -5.08
C MET A 28 15.98 8.78 -3.77
N GLU A 29 16.89 9.74 -3.79
CA GLU A 29 17.21 10.58 -2.61
C GLU A 29 15.98 11.39 -2.15
N GLN A 30 15.17 11.90 -3.08
CA GLN A 30 13.92 12.59 -2.76
C GLN A 30 12.88 11.65 -2.13
N ILE A 31 12.75 10.42 -2.62
CA ILE A 31 11.87 9.39 -2.04
C ILE A 31 12.35 9.03 -0.63
N ALA A 32 13.66 8.85 -0.44
CA ALA A 32 14.24 8.56 0.87
C ALA A 32 13.88 9.66 1.90
N GLU A 33 14.04 10.93 1.53
CA GLU A 33 13.70 12.07 2.37
C GLU A 33 12.20 12.09 2.71
N GLN A 34 11.33 11.91 1.70
CA GLN A 34 9.89 11.98 1.88
C GLN A 34 9.32 10.86 2.77
N TYR A 35 9.87 9.66 2.69
CA TYR A 35 9.39 8.49 3.42
C TYR A 35 10.25 8.12 4.64
N HIS A 36 11.19 9.00 5.02
CA HIS A 36 12.09 8.80 6.16
C HIS A 36 12.85 7.47 6.12
N LEU A 37 13.48 7.21 4.97
CA LEU A 37 14.29 6.03 4.70
C LEU A 37 15.75 6.44 4.52
N ASP A 38 16.67 5.54 4.81
CA ASP A 38 18.08 5.69 4.43
C ASP A 38 18.27 5.25 2.98
N PHE A 39 18.61 6.17 2.08
CA PHE A 39 19.07 5.79 0.74
C PHE A 39 20.45 5.14 0.83
N VAL A 40 20.57 3.88 0.37
CA VAL A 40 21.82 3.12 0.48
C VAL A 40 22.65 3.26 -0.77
N ARG A 41 22.09 2.94 -1.94
CA ARG A 41 22.78 2.96 -3.24
C ARG A 41 21.82 2.81 -4.41
N MET A 42 22.31 3.14 -5.60
CA MET A 42 21.72 2.67 -6.87
C MET A 42 22.24 1.27 -7.18
N GLU A 43 21.37 0.41 -7.72
CA GLU A 43 21.71 -0.94 -8.13
C GLU A 43 21.05 -1.31 -9.45
N HIS A 44 21.70 -2.16 -10.26
CA HIS A 44 21.17 -2.66 -11.51
C HIS A 44 20.89 -4.15 -11.38
N PHE A 45 19.66 -4.53 -11.69
CA PHE A 45 19.22 -5.92 -11.71
C PHE A 45 18.85 -6.31 -13.13
N ASP A 46 19.33 -7.47 -13.56
CA ASP A 46 19.04 -8.05 -14.88
C ASP A 46 18.83 -9.55 -14.71
N ARG A 47 17.63 -10.00 -15.02
CA ARG A 47 17.28 -11.41 -14.93
C ARG A 47 16.12 -11.75 -15.85
N TRP A 48 16.15 -12.92 -16.46
CA TRP A 48 15.08 -13.45 -17.33
C TRP A 48 14.65 -12.50 -18.45
N GLY A 49 15.63 -11.78 -19.02
CA GLY A 49 15.39 -10.82 -20.10
C GLY A 49 14.67 -9.53 -19.70
N GLN A 50 14.54 -9.27 -18.41
CA GLN A 50 14.05 -8.01 -17.86
C GLN A 50 15.12 -7.36 -16.99
N SER A 51 15.11 -6.03 -16.93
CA SER A 51 16.08 -5.30 -16.10
C SER A 51 15.47 -4.05 -15.48
N CYS A 52 16.04 -3.64 -14.34
CA CYS A 52 15.72 -2.39 -13.68
C CYS A 52 16.97 -1.82 -13.02
N THR A 53 17.24 -0.53 -13.22
CA THR A 53 18.24 0.20 -12.43
C THR A 53 17.49 1.09 -11.45
N THR A 54 17.64 0.84 -10.15
CA THR A 54 16.81 1.44 -9.13
C THR A 54 17.55 1.71 -7.83
N GLY A 55 16.90 2.31 -6.84
CA GLY A 55 17.46 2.60 -5.52
C GLY A 55 17.18 1.52 -4.49
N ILE A 56 18.17 1.26 -3.66
CA ILE A 56 18.06 0.44 -2.44
C ILE A 56 17.98 1.38 -1.24
N PHE A 57 17.07 1.05 -0.34
CA PHE A 57 16.76 1.82 0.87
C PHE A 57 16.82 0.93 2.10
N ARG A 58 16.95 1.55 3.28
CA ARG A 58 16.89 0.85 4.56
C ARG A 58 15.92 1.56 5.50
N LYS A 59 15.10 0.77 6.19
CA LYS A 59 14.21 1.22 7.26
C LYS A 59 14.09 0.11 8.31
N ASP A 60 14.33 0.44 9.57
CA ASP A 60 14.18 -0.48 10.71
C ASP A 60 14.92 -1.82 10.51
N GLY A 61 16.13 -1.76 9.92
CA GLY A 61 16.97 -2.93 9.62
C GLY A 61 16.61 -3.70 8.35
N ARG A 62 15.49 -3.38 7.69
CA ARG A 62 15.01 -4.01 6.44
C ARG A 62 15.54 -3.28 5.23
N GLU A 63 15.87 -4.02 4.17
CA GLU A 63 16.15 -3.43 2.86
C GLU A 63 14.89 -3.38 2.00
N PHE A 64 14.67 -2.24 1.37
CA PHE A 64 13.62 -2.00 0.39
C PHE A 64 14.25 -1.65 -0.96
N VAL A 65 13.56 -1.99 -2.03
CA VAL A 65 13.90 -1.57 -3.39
C VAL A 65 12.76 -0.75 -3.97
N PHE A 66 13.08 0.32 -4.69
CA PHE A 66 12.04 1.05 -5.42
C PHE A 66 11.68 0.30 -6.71
N VAL A 67 10.40 0.02 -6.87
CA VAL A 67 9.83 -0.60 -8.08
C VAL A 67 8.98 0.44 -8.80
N PRO A 68 9.35 0.82 -10.04
CA PRO A 68 8.56 1.77 -10.82
C PRO A 68 7.20 1.14 -11.19
N GLY A 69 6.15 1.95 -11.16
CA GLY A 69 4.85 1.52 -11.62
C GLY A 69 4.80 1.30 -13.13
N ASP A 70 3.79 0.56 -13.60
CA ASP A 70 3.58 0.31 -15.02
C ASP A 70 2.11 -0.06 -15.31
N THR A 71 1.73 -0.01 -16.59
CA THR A 71 0.48 -0.60 -17.07
C THR A 71 0.79 -1.89 -17.81
N VAL A 72 0.54 -3.01 -17.15
CA VAL A 72 0.91 -4.35 -17.60
C VAL A 72 -0.30 -5.21 -17.96
N THR A 73 -0.06 -6.32 -18.67
CA THR A 73 -1.04 -7.37 -18.85
C THR A 73 -0.74 -8.50 -17.89
N LEU A 74 -1.65 -8.77 -16.95
CA LEU A 74 -1.58 -9.87 -15.99
C LEU A 74 -2.49 -11.01 -16.39
N GLY A 75 -2.31 -12.17 -15.76
CA GLY A 75 -3.05 -13.39 -16.04
C GLY A 75 -2.50 -14.18 -17.24
N TRP A 76 -2.96 -15.39 -17.39
CA TRP A 76 -2.43 -16.33 -18.38
C TRP A 76 -3.55 -17.08 -19.13
N ASP A 77 -3.34 -17.34 -20.40
CA ASP A 77 -4.30 -18.05 -21.26
C ASP A 77 -3.65 -19.12 -22.15
N ARG A 78 -2.33 -19.04 -22.37
CA ARG A 78 -1.59 -19.95 -23.26
C ARG A 78 -0.09 -19.83 -23.06
N PHE A 79 0.63 -20.85 -23.46
CA PHE A 79 2.09 -20.81 -23.57
C PHE A 79 2.52 -19.80 -24.64
N ALA A 80 3.28 -18.78 -24.24
CA ALA A 80 3.73 -17.71 -25.11
C ALA A 80 4.99 -18.08 -25.91
N ALA A 81 5.94 -18.79 -25.27
CA ALA A 81 7.19 -19.25 -25.88
C ALA A 81 7.17 -20.76 -26.20
N GLY A 82 6.24 -21.50 -25.59
CA GLY A 82 6.14 -22.94 -25.66
C GLY A 82 6.96 -23.65 -24.57
N LEU A 83 6.54 -24.87 -24.23
CA LEU A 83 7.24 -25.71 -23.26
C LEU A 83 8.60 -26.17 -23.78
N ASN A 84 9.58 -26.21 -22.86
CA ASN A 84 10.81 -26.95 -23.10
C ASN A 84 10.54 -28.47 -23.19
N GLN A 85 11.53 -29.26 -23.58
CA GLN A 85 11.36 -30.68 -23.81
C GLN A 85 10.98 -31.41 -22.52
N GLU A 86 11.73 -31.14 -21.45
CA GLU A 86 11.55 -31.83 -20.15
C GLU A 86 10.16 -31.58 -19.57
N SER A 87 9.70 -30.34 -19.52
CA SER A 87 8.35 -30.02 -19.03
C SER A 87 7.23 -30.62 -19.88
N ARG A 88 7.46 -30.73 -21.19
CA ARG A 88 6.50 -31.38 -22.09
C ARG A 88 6.42 -32.87 -21.81
N GLU A 89 7.58 -33.55 -21.73
CA GLU A 89 7.64 -35.00 -21.45
C GLU A 89 7.03 -35.32 -20.08
N GLU A 90 7.26 -34.48 -19.08
CA GLU A 90 6.66 -34.62 -17.74
C GLU A 90 5.12 -34.51 -17.81
N LEU A 91 4.60 -33.47 -18.47
CA LEU A 91 3.16 -33.29 -18.62
C LEU A 91 2.52 -34.44 -19.41
N GLU A 92 3.14 -34.88 -20.51
CA GLU A 92 2.66 -36.01 -21.30
C GLU A 92 2.59 -37.29 -20.47
N TYR A 93 3.63 -37.54 -19.64
CA TYR A 93 3.65 -38.67 -18.71
C TYR A 93 2.53 -38.59 -17.66
N LEU A 94 2.37 -37.44 -16.99
CA LEU A 94 1.34 -37.25 -15.97
C LEU A 94 -0.07 -37.38 -16.55
N PHE A 95 -0.32 -36.79 -17.71
CA PHE A 95 -1.62 -36.85 -18.37
C PHE A 95 -1.96 -38.27 -18.81
N GLN A 96 -0.98 -39.03 -19.26
CA GLN A 96 -1.17 -40.46 -19.57
C GLN A 96 -1.45 -41.28 -18.30
N GLU A 97 -0.72 -41.04 -17.21
CA GLU A 97 -0.92 -41.72 -15.94
C GLU A 97 -2.30 -41.43 -15.33
N TRP A 98 -2.76 -40.20 -15.45
CA TRP A 98 -4.07 -39.79 -14.92
C TRP A 98 -5.22 -40.00 -15.90
N GLU A 99 -4.96 -40.59 -17.06
CA GLU A 99 -5.96 -40.82 -18.12
C GLU A 99 -6.71 -39.53 -18.53
N LEU A 100 -6.00 -38.39 -18.55
CA LEU A 100 -6.58 -37.09 -18.97
C LEU A 100 -6.48 -36.92 -20.49
N GLU A 101 -7.62 -36.66 -21.12
CA GLU A 101 -7.69 -36.34 -22.55
C GLU A 101 -7.65 -34.81 -22.84
N GLN A 102 -7.67 -34.00 -21.79
CA GLN A 102 -7.68 -32.54 -21.86
C GLN A 102 -6.35 -31.99 -22.39
N ASP A 103 -6.40 -30.86 -23.08
CA ASP A 103 -5.18 -30.13 -23.48
C ASP A 103 -4.44 -29.60 -22.24
N PRO A 104 -3.11 -29.77 -22.11
CA PRO A 104 -2.36 -29.30 -20.96
C PRO A 104 -2.51 -27.79 -20.66
N ALA A 105 -2.63 -26.95 -21.69
CA ALA A 105 -2.85 -25.52 -21.48
C ALA A 105 -4.26 -25.23 -20.94
N GLU A 106 -5.27 -26.05 -21.29
CA GLU A 106 -6.61 -25.95 -20.73
C GLU A 106 -6.63 -26.33 -19.24
N PHE A 107 -5.94 -27.41 -18.89
CA PHE A 107 -5.79 -27.86 -17.50
C PHE A 107 -5.12 -26.79 -16.63
N ILE A 108 -3.97 -26.27 -17.07
CA ILE A 108 -3.23 -25.24 -16.33
C ILE A 108 -4.07 -23.96 -16.20
N ARG A 109 -4.83 -23.57 -17.25
CA ARG A 109 -5.68 -22.37 -17.25
C ARG A 109 -6.72 -22.37 -16.12
N GLU A 110 -7.16 -23.53 -15.66
CA GLU A 110 -8.11 -23.64 -14.54
C GLU A 110 -7.55 -23.04 -13.25
N SER A 111 -6.23 -23.09 -13.06
CA SER A 111 -5.53 -22.52 -11.91
C SER A 111 -5.05 -21.08 -12.14
N MET A 112 -5.14 -20.56 -13.36
CA MET A 112 -4.62 -19.23 -13.71
C MET A 112 -5.68 -18.15 -13.65
N ALA A 113 -5.26 -16.95 -13.24
CA ALA A 113 -6.06 -15.74 -13.31
C ALA A 113 -6.33 -15.35 -14.77
N PRO A 114 -7.54 -14.81 -15.09
CA PRO A 114 -7.86 -14.38 -16.44
C PRO A 114 -6.97 -13.22 -16.90
N VAL A 115 -6.71 -13.19 -18.22
CA VAL A 115 -5.92 -12.11 -18.84
C VAL A 115 -6.62 -10.77 -18.67
N ARG A 116 -5.94 -9.77 -18.12
CA ARG A 116 -6.46 -8.42 -17.91
C ARG A 116 -5.35 -7.37 -17.95
N LYS A 117 -5.71 -6.13 -18.23
CA LYS A 117 -4.82 -4.99 -18.01
C LYS A 117 -4.92 -4.52 -16.58
N ALA A 118 -3.77 -4.23 -15.96
CA ALA A 118 -3.66 -3.68 -14.63
C ALA A 118 -2.71 -2.47 -14.63
N ALA A 119 -3.13 -1.40 -13.98
CA ALA A 119 -2.27 -0.25 -13.70
C ALA A 119 -1.68 -0.44 -12.29
N ILE A 120 -0.37 -0.60 -12.24
CA ILE A 120 0.37 -0.81 -10.99
C ILE A 120 1.09 0.49 -10.63
N GLY A 121 0.83 0.99 -9.42
CA GLY A 121 1.51 2.17 -8.90
C GLY A 121 2.97 1.89 -8.53
N PRO A 122 3.81 2.95 -8.44
CA PRO A 122 5.18 2.80 -7.97
C PRO A 122 5.18 2.50 -6.47
N MET A 123 6.17 1.70 -6.02
CA MET A 123 6.26 1.30 -4.62
C MET A 123 7.69 1.04 -4.18
N LEU A 124 7.92 1.13 -2.88
CA LEU A 124 9.07 0.54 -2.21
C LEU A 124 8.64 -0.84 -1.73
N ALA A 125 9.34 -1.87 -2.12
CA ALA A 125 9.03 -3.25 -1.73
C ALA A 125 10.19 -3.85 -0.92
N GLY A 126 9.87 -4.55 0.16
CA GLY A 126 10.86 -5.31 0.93
C GLY A 126 11.57 -6.31 0.03
N ARG A 127 12.91 -6.33 0.06
CA ARG A 127 13.69 -7.21 -0.81
C ARG A 127 13.51 -8.67 -0.48
N GLU A 128 13.43 -8.98 0.81
CA GLU A 128 13.23 -10.33 1.34
C GLU A 128 11.82 -10.50 1.87
N LEU A 129 11.40 -11.75 2.00
CA LEU A 129 10.19 -12.11 2.72
C LEU A 129 10.43 -12.05 4.23
N GLU A 130 9.42 -11.64 4.96
CA GLU A 130 9.41 -11.62 6.42
C GLU A 130 8.64 -12.83 6.95
N GLU A 131 9.20 -13.48 7.96
CA GLU A 131 8.55 -14.56 8.68
C GLU A 131 7.39 -14.05 9.55
N LEU A 132 6.39 -14.89 9.71
CA LEU A 132 5.25 -14.66 10.59
C LEU A 132 5.27 -15.61 11.78
N CYS A 133 4.63 -15.24 12.87
CA CYS A 133 4.43 -16.08 14.05
C CYS A 133 5.72 -16.44 14.84
N TRP A 134 6.89 -15.99 14.44
CA TRP A 134 8.13 -16.29 15.13
C TRP A 134 8.73 -15.05 15.77
N GLU A 135 8.86 -15.05 17.11
CA GLU A 135 9.45 -13.98 17.90
C GLU A 135 10.85 -14.39 18.35
N PRO A 136 11.91 -13.61 18.00
CA PRO A 136 13.26 -13.90 18.50
C PRO A 136 13.32 -13.65 20.00
N VAL A 137 13.90 -14.58 20.74
CA VAL A 137 14.03 -14.51 22.19
C VAL A 137 15.42 -14.95 22.64
N GLN A 138 15.78 -14.59 23.88
CA GLN A 138 17.00 -15.08 24.50
C GLN A 138 16.78 -16.49 25.10
N MET A 139 17.83 -17.29 25.19
CA MET A 139 17.77 -18.65 25.72
C MET A 139 17.28 -18.74 27.20
N ASP A 140 17.34 -17.65 27.94
CA ASP A 140 16.84 -17.54 29.31
C ASP A 140 15.42 -16.97 29.40
N ASP A 141 14.73 -16.77 28.26
CA ASP A 141 13.34 -16.32 28.24
C ASP A 141 12.47 -17.24 29.09
N PRO A 142 11.65 -16.69 30.02
CA PRO A 142 10.78 -17.47 30.89
C PRO A 142 9.84 -18.43 30.14
N ARG A 143 9.42 -18.08 28.94
CA ARG A 143 8.56 -18.91 28.09
C ARG A 143 9.29 -20.16 27.56
N LEU A 144 10.58 -20.04 27.22
CA LEU A 144 11.42 -21.20 26.86
C LEU A 144 11.77 -22.04 28.10
N THR A 145 12.19 -21.41 29.18
CA THR A 145 12.64 -22.11 30.41
C THR A 145 11.49 -22.80 31.13
N ALA A 146 10.24 -22.43 30.90
CA ALA A 146 9.06 -23.15 31.37
C ALA A 146 8.91 -24.55 30.72
N HIS A 147 9.63 -24.84 29.62
CA HIS A 147 9.56 -26.08 28.87
C HIS A 147 10.90 -26.84 28.87
N PRO A 148 11.21 -27.65 29.93
CA PRO A 148 12.50 -28.36 30.04
C PRO A 148 12.77 -29.31 28.86
N ASP A 149 11.73 -29.86 28.24
CA ASP A 149 11.86 -30.73 27.09
C ASP A 149 12.34 -30.01 25.84
N TRP A 150 11.93 -28.74 25.62
CA TRP A 150 12.45 -27.93 24.53
C TRP A 150 13.93 -27.64 24.75
N LEU A 151 14.30 -27.22 25.96
CA LEU A 151 15.70 -26.94 26.31
C LEU A 151 16.59 -28.18 26.18
N ARG A 152 16.05 -29.41 26.43
CA ARG A 152 16.79 -30.65 26.19
C ARG A 152 17.04 -30.85 24.70
N GLN A 153 16.02 -30.68 23.85
CA GLN A 153 16.15 -30.80 22.39
C GLN A 153 17.10 -29.76 21.83
N PHE A 154 17.03 -28.51 22.30
CA PHE A 154 17.96 -27.44 21.89
C PHE A 154 19.40 -27.75 22.30
N ARG A 155 19.62 -28.39 23.46
CA ARG A 155 20.95 -28.85 23.89
C ARG A 155 21.47 -29.97 22.97
N ASP A 156 20.62 -30.91 22.64
CA ASP A 156 20.98 -32.02 21.75
C ASP A 156 21.30 -31.49 20.34
N PHE A 157 20.49 -30.52 19.85
CA PHE A 157 20.74 -29.77 18.59
C PHE A 157 22.10 -29.06 18.57
N ALA A 158 22.51 -28.45 19.67
CA ALA A 158 23.80 -27.75 19.75
C ALA A 158 25.02 -28.64 19.46
N TRP A 159 24.87 -29.97 19.66
CA TRP A 159 25.89 -30.99 19.36
C TRP A 159 25.68 -31.70 18.00
N SER A 160 24.66 -31.34 17.25
CA SER A 160 24.40 -31.84 15.90
C SER A 160 25.07 -30.98 14.84
N ASP A 161 25.07 -31.45 13.59
CA ASP A 161 25.52 -30.69 12.42
C ASP A 161 24.37 -29.94 11.71
N LEU A 162 23.17 -29.90 12.33
CA LEU A 162 22.00 -29.23 11.78
C LEU A 162 22.12 -27.71 11.90
N ASP A 163 21.55 -26.99 10.95
CA ASP A 163 21.52 -25.52 10.95
C ASP A 163 20.32 -24.97 11.70
N SER A 164 19.21 -25.72 11.76
CA SER A 164 17.98 -25.32 12.44
C SER A 164 17.27 -26.53 13.06
N LEU A 165 16.57 -26.30 14.16
CA LEU A 165 15.63 -27.24 14.76
C LEU A 165 14.34 -26.52 15.10
N THR A 166 13.25 -26.91 14.45
CA THR A 166 11.91 -26.37 14.68
C THR A 166 11.05 -27.39 15.43
N LEU A 167 10.52 -26.97 16.57
CA LEU A 167 9.45 -27.68 17.28
C LEU A 167 8.13 -27.07 16.82
N HIS A 168 7.38 -27.82 16.03
CA HIS A 168 6.18 -27.38 15.32
C HIS A 168 5.30 -26.47 16.18
N GLN A 169 5.05 -25.24 15.68
CA GLN A 169 4.24 -24.20 16.29
C GLN A 169 4.54 -23.98 17.80
N SER A 170 5.80 -24.09 18.21
CA SER A 170 6.21 -23.99 19.60
C SER A 170 7.48 -23.17 19.79
N ALA A 171 8.62 -23.71 19.40
CA ALA A 171 9.91 -23.04 19.52
C ALA A 171 10.86 -23.47 18.41
N ARG A 172 11.83 -22.61 18.09
CA ARG A 172 12.88 -22.88 17.09
C ARG A 172 14.23 -22.42 17.63
N ILE A 173 15.28 -23.10 17.24
CA ILE A 173 16.66 -22.68 17.45
C ILE A 173 17.43 -22.82 16.14
N ASP A 174 18.10 -21.74 15.76
CA ASP A 174 18.91 -21.64 14.55
C ASP A 174 20.37 -21.46 14.91
N ARG A 175 21.27 -22.09 14.15
CA ARG A 175 22.71 -21.87 14.24
C ARG A 175 23.06 -20.60 13.49
N THR A 176 23.85 -19.73 14.11
CA THR A 176 24.33 -18.47 13.51
C THR A 176 25.86 -18.47 13.50
N GLU A 177 26.45 -17.54 12.76
CA GLU A 177 27.92 -17.36 12.76
C GLU A 177 28.50 -17.11 14.15
N THR A 178 27.74 -16.52 15.06
CA THR A 178 28.18 -16.14 16.40
C THR A 178 27.63 -17.01 17.53
N GLY A 179 26.84 -18.04 17.21
CA GLY A 179 26.24 -18.93 18.21
C GLY A 179 24.86 -19.44 17.80
N PHE A 180 23.86 -19.20 18.63
CA PHE A 180 22.50 -19.69 18.39
C PHE A 180 21.50 -18.55 18.61
N GLN A 181 20.44 -18.55 17.80
CA GLN A 181 19.26 -17.70 17.96
C GLN A 181 18.06 -18.59 18.30
N SER A 182 17.34 -18.30 19.36
CA SER A 182 16.10 -18.98 19.71
C SER A 182 14.87 -18.13 19.39
N TRP A 183 13.77 -18.83 19.13
CA TRP A 183 12.50 -18.24 18.74
C TRP A 183 11.35 -18.93 19.48
N ILE A 184 10.28 -18.18 19.70
CA ILE A 184 9.02 -18.72 20.22
C ILE A 184 7.92 -18.46 19.20
N TYR A 185 7.10 -19.48 18.98
CA TYR A 185 5.92 -19.34 18.14
C TYR A 185 4.79 -18.64 18.90
N HIS A 186 4.17 -17.66 18.27
CA HIS A 186 2.96 -17.03 18.77
C HIS A 186 1.90 -17.02 17.67
N ARG A 187 0.67 -17.30 18.05
CA ARG A 187 -0.45 -17.27 17.12
C ARG A 187 -0.84 -15.84 16.83
N THR A 188 -1.08 -15.56 15.58
CA THR A 188 -1.57 -14.25 15.09
C THR A 188 -2.52 -14.49 13.92
N ASP A 189 -3.28 -13.46 13.55
CA ASP A 189 -4.21 -13.53 12.42
C ASP A 189 -3.95 -12.42 11.40
N TYR A 190 -4.63 -12.54 10.26
CA TYR A 190 -4.48 -11.62 9.14
C TYR A 190 -4.80 -10.16 9.50
N HIS A 191 -5.83 -9.92 10.32
CA HIS A 191 -6.22 -8.56 10.71
C HIS A 191 -5.20 -7.93 11.63
N ALA A 192 -4.66 -8.70 12.58
CA ALA A 192 -3.59 -8.24 13.46
C ALA A 192 -2.31 -7.89 12.68
N LEU A 193 -1.99 -8.65 11.62
CA LEU A 193 -0.89 -8.31 10.72
C LEU A 193 -1.13 -6.98 10.01
N LEU A 194 -2.33 -6.77 9.45
CA LEU A 194 -2.65 -5.51 8.77
C LEU A 194 -2.54 -4.30 9.72
N GLU A 195 -3.11 -4.40 10.91
CA GLU A 195 -3.00 -3.34 11.93
C GLU A 195 -1.55 -3.06 12.35
N GLN A 196 -0.74 -4.12 12.49
CA GLN A 196 0.68 -3.95 12.83
C GLN A 196 1.44 -3.22 11.73
N LEU A 197 1.21 -3.56 10.46
CA LEU A 197 1.86 -2.92 9.31
C LEU A 197 1.42 -1.46 9.18
N GLU A 198 0.14 -1.17 9.33
CA GLU A 198 -0.40 0.20 9.27
C GLU A 198 0.26 1.12 10.33
N LYS A 199 0.39 0.65 11.57
CA LYS A 199 1.12 1.39 12.63
C LYS A 199 2.58 1.67 12.31
N GLN A 200 3.20 0.90 11.42
CA GLN A 200 4.58 1.10 10.93
C GLN A 200 4.63 1.92 9.63
N GLY A 201 3.48 2.38 9.11
CA GLY A 201 3.39 3.03 7.80
C GLY A 201 3.72 2.09 6.64
N LEU A 202 3.45 0.80 6.82
CA LEU A 202 3.67 -0.26 5.84
C LEU A 202 2.33 -0.86 5.39
N SER A 203 2.36 -1.57 4.29
CA SER A 203 1.20 -2.31 3.76
C SER A 203 1.65 -3.63 3.14
N LEU A 204 0.68 -4.47 2.78
CA LEU A 204 0.90 -5.63 1.91
C LEU A 204 0.63 -5.26 0.45
N PRO A 205 1.30 -5.92 -0.52
CA PRO A 205 0.92 -5.82 -1.92
C PRO A 205 -0.47 -6.42 -2.14
N THR A 206 -1.25 -5.86 -3.05
CA THR A 206 -2.43 -6.55 -3.59
C THR A 206 -1.98 -7.72 -4.48
N ALA A 207 -2.89 -8.62 -4.84
CA ALA A 207 -2.57 -9.73 -5.75
C ALA A 207 -2.03 -9.26 -7.11
N ASP A 208 -2.54 -8.15 -7.65
CA ASP A 208 -2.05 -7.57 -8.91
C ASP A 208 -0.64 -6.96 -8.75
N GLU A 209 -0.39 -6.27 -7.64
CA GLU A 209 0.95 -5.76 -7.32
C GLU A 209 1.93 -6.91 -7.11
N TRP A 210 1.53 -7.97 -6.38
CA TRP A 210 2.36 -9.16 -6.21
C TRP A 210 2.70 -9.81 -7.56
N ALA A 211 1.72 -10.00 -8.43
CA ALA A 211 1.92 -10.57 -9.77
C ALA A 211 2.90 -9.72 -10.61
N TYR A 212 2.85 -8.40 -10.48
CA TYR A 212 3.81 -7.49 -11.12
C TYR A 212 5.20 -7.59 -10.49
N LEU A 213 5.30 -7.60 -9.18
CA LEU A 213 6.58 -7.76 -8.47
C LEU A 213 7.28 -9.08 -8.84
N CYS A 214 6.50 -10.15 -8.98
CA CYS A 214 6.99 -11.47 -9.37
C CYS A 214 7.37 -11.54 -10.85
N GLY A 215 6.47 -11.13 -11.76
CA GLY A 215 6.58 -11.39 -13.18
C GLY A 215 6.95 -10.20 -14.05
N GLY A 216 6.89 -8.94 -13.54
CA GLY A 216 7.14 -7.75 -14.35
C GLY A 216 6.22 -7.59 -15.57
N GLY A 217 5.07 -8.26 -15.59
CA GLY A 217 4.18 -8.32 -16.74
C GLY A 217 4.62 -9.31 -17.82
N CYS A 218 5.45 -10.33 -17.50
CA CYS A 218 5.79 -11.40 -18.41
C CYS A 218 4.54 -12.07 -19.00
N ARG A 219 4.66 -12.66 -20.19
CA ARG A 219 3.55 -13.37 -20.84
C ARG A 219 3.75 -14.88 -20.85
N THR A 220 4.93 -15.35 -20.46
CA THR A 220 5.25 -16.76 -20.21
C THR A 220 4.66 -17.20 -18.89
N LEU A 221 4.43 -18.50 -18.73
CA LEU A 221 3.85 -19.08 -17.50
C LEU A 221 4.62 -18.70 -16.23
N PHE A 222 5.93 -18.68 -16.34
CA PHE A 222 6.85 -18.23 -15.28
C PHE A 222 7.71 -17.05 -15.78
N PRO A 223 8.35 -16.28 -14.91
CA PRO A 223 9.24 -15.19 -15.33
C PRO A 223 10.40 -15.64 -16.22
N TRP A 224 10.87 -16.89 -16.08
CA TRP A 224 11.98 -17.48 -16.87
C TRP A 224 11.53 -18.18 -18.16
N GLY A 225 10.24 -18.45 -18.36
CA GLY A 225 9.72 -19.13 -19.54
C GLY A 225 8.39 -19.85 -19.29
N ASP A 226 7.95 -20.64 -20.25
CA ASP A 226 6.70 -21.42 -20.13
C ASP A 226 6.91 -22.78 -19.46
N GLY A 227 8.16 -23.27 -19.37
CA GLY A 227 8.53 -24.52 -18.72
C GLY A 227 9.31 -24.29 -17.43
N LEU A 228 9.47 -25.36 -16.65
CA LEU A 228 10.42 -25.37 -15.55
C LEU A 228 11.86 -25.43 -16.11
N ASP A 229 12.74 -24.62 -15.60
CA ASP A 229 14.17 -24.70 -15.92
C ASP A 229 14.86 -25.69 -14.97
N TYR A 230 15.04 -26.92 -15.45
CA TYR A 230 15.66 -28.00 -14.66
C TYR A 230 17.16 -27.81 -14.43
N SER A 231 17.78 -26.79 -15.02
CA SER A 231 19.15 -26.38 -14.69
C SER A 231 19.23 -25.50 -13.45
N MET A 232 18.11 -24.98 -12.99
CA MET A 232 18.04 -24.21 -11.75
C MET A 232 18.34 -25.09 -10.56
N ARG A 233 19.14 -24.57 -9.63
CA ARG A 233 19.26 -25.17 -8.30
C ARG A 233 18.05 -24.76 -7.47
N LEU A 234 17.22 -25.74 -7.16
CA LEU A 234 15.98 -25.55 -6.40
C LEU A 234 16.06 -26.37 -5.10
N ARG A 235 15.54 -25.83 -3.98
CA ARG A 235 15.63 -26.44 -2.64
C ARG A 235 15.16 -27.90 -2.59
N TRP A 236 14.20 -28.27 -3.39
CA TRP A 236 13.50 -29.55 -3.33
C TRP A 236 13.98 -30.59 -4.36
N PHE A 237 15.06 -30.26 -5.08
CA PHE A 237 15.66 -31.10 -6.11
C PHE A 237 17.14 -31.35 -5.84
N GLU A 238 17.48 -31.55 -4.56
CA GLU A 238 18.87 -31.64 -4.07
C GLU A 238 19.64 -32.91 -4.44
N ASP A 239 19.11 -33.82 -5.24
CA ASP A 239 19.89 -34.96 -5.76
C ASP A 239 20.99 -34.57 -6.75
N MET A 240 21.20 -33.28 -6.95
CA MET A 240 22.29 -32.77 -7.79
C MET A 240 23.55 -32.55 -6.96
N GLU A 241 24.51 -33.45 -7.06
CA GLU A 241 25.83 -33.46 -6.41
C GLU A 241 26.74 -32.25 -6.74
N GLU A 242 26.23 -31.17 -7.31
CA GLU A 242 27.05 -30.08 -7.81
C GLU A 242 26.91 -28.80 -6.98
N ASP A 243 28.04 -28.45 -6.34
CA ASP A 243 28.36 -27.18 -5.72
C ASP A 243 27.45 -26.75 -4.54
N GLU A 244 27.69 -27.35 -3.38
CA GLU A 244 27.02 -27.02 -2.10
C GLU A 244 27.07 -25.53 -1.70
N ASN A 245 27.96 -24.75 -2.34
CA ASN A 245 28.14 -23.32 -2.06
C ASN A 245 27.36 -22.38 -3.02
N ARG A 246 26.71 -22.91 -4.03
CA ARG A 246 25.89 -22.10 -4.94
C ARG A 246 24.55 -21.80 -4.28
N PRO A 247 24.09 -20.51 -4.22
CA PRO A 247 22.76 -20.20 -3.70
C PRO A 247 21.67 -20.85 -4.56
N TYR A 248 20.49 -21.04 -4.00
CA TYR A 248 19.33 -21.47 -4.75
C TYR A 248 18.92 -20.38 -5.74
N ASP A 249 18.65 -20.76 -6.99
CA ASP A 249 18.40 -19.78 -8.06
C ASP A 249 17.17 -18.91 -7.78
N MET A 250 16.16 -19.44 -7.13
CA MET A 250 14.93 -18.70 -6.82
C MET A 250 15.07 -17.76 -5.61
N GLU A 251 16.14 -17.90 -4.83
CA GLU A 251 16.47 -17.01 -3.72
C GLU A 251 17.27 -15.80 -4.16
N GLU A 252 17.91 -15.88 -5.34
CA GLU A 252 18.59 -14.72 -5.91
C GLU A 252 17.57 -13.65 -6.37
N PRO A 253 17.93 -12.37 -6.24
CA PRO A 253 17.03 -11.29 -6.63
C PRO A 253 16.58 -11.39 -8.09
N ASN A 254 15.29 -11.13 -8.34
CA ASN A 254 14.76 -11.01 -9.67
C ASN A 254 15.18 -9.67 -10.33
N PHE A 255 14.67 -9.37 -11.51
CA PHE A 255 14.95 -8.14 -12.27
C PHE A 255 14.53 -6.82 -11.57
N PHE A 256 13.77 -6.88 -10.48
CA PHE A 256 13.49 -5.75 -9.58
C PHE A 256 14.37 -5.74 -8.32
N GLY A 257 15.15 -6.76 -8.09
CA GLY A 257 15.97 -6.90 -6.88
C GLY A 257 15.25 -7.53 -5.70
N LEU A 258 14.22 -8.33 -5.97
CA LEU A 258 13.37 -9.01 -4.98
C LEU A 258 13.62 -10.50 -4.97
N SER A 259 13.79 -11.10 -3.79
CA SER A 259 13.68 -12.55 -3.60
C SER A 259 12.19 -12.90 -3.54
N ILE A 260 11.68 -13.58 -4.56
CA ILE A 260 10.24 -13.86 -4.73
C ILE A 260 10.03 -15.19 -5.46
N ALA A 261 8.98 -15.90 -5.10
CA ALA A 261 8.56 -17.17 -5.72
C ALA A 261 9.64 -18.27 -5.70
N TYR A 262 10.51 -18.28 -4.69
CA TYR A 262 11.64 -19.19 -4.66
C TYR A 262 11.32 -20.58 -4.10
N ASP A 263 10.16 -20.74 -3.47
CA ASP A 263 9.78 -21.99 -2.81
C ASP A 263 8.27 -22.24 -2.93
N PRO A 264 7.83 -23.38 -3.49
CA PRO A 264 6.41 -23.74 -3.57
C PRO A 264 5.75 -23.95 -2.21
N TYR A 265 6.51 -24.11 -1.13
CA TYR A 265 5.98 -24.19 0.23
C TYR A 265 5.68 -22.84 0.84
N MET A 266 6.30 -21.76 0.36
CA MET A 266 6.13 -20.42 0.90
C MET A 266 4.99 -19.68 0.22
N ARG A 267 4.03 -19.20 1.04
CA ARG A 267 2.91 -18.38 0.60
C ARG A 267 3.15 -16.95 1.00
N GLU A 268 3.01 -16.01 0.07
CA GLU A 268 3.04 -14.58 0.38
C GLU A 268 1.64 -14.08 0.67
N VAL A 269 1.43 -13.54 1.89
CA VAL A 269 0.17 -12.90 2.30
C VAL A 269 0.01 -11.58 1.54
N VAL A 270 -1.16 -11.39 0.92
CA VAL A 270 -1.48 -10.19 0.15
C VAL A 270 -2.66 -9.42 0.75
N LYS A 271 -2.75 -8.14 0.42
CA LYS A 271 -3.84 -7.27 0.86
C LYS A 271 -5.11 -7.58 0.07
N ALA A 272 -6.14 -8.03 0.76
CA ALA A 272 -7.47 -8.31 0.23
C ALA A 272 -8.53 -8.16 1.34
N ASP A 273 -9.81 -8.25 0.98
CA ASP A 273 -10.93 -8.21 1.96
C ASP A 273 -10.94 -9.40 2.92
N ARG A 274 -10.31 -10.51 2.52
CA ARG A 274 -10.15 -11.72 3.32
C ARG A 274 -8.69 -12.16 3.26
N PHE A 275 -8.28 -12.99 4.23
CA PHE A 275 -6.96 -13.61 4.21
C PHE A 275 -6.75 -14.33 2.87
N THR A 276 -5.79 -13.85 2.10
CA THR A 276 -5.48 -14.29 0.74
C THR A 276 -3.97 -14.40 0.57
N THR A 277 -3.53 -15.42 -0.15
CA THR A 277 -2.12 -15.69 -0.42
C THR A 277 -1.84 -15.82 -1.90
N CYS A 278 -0.60 -15.56 -2.29
CA CYS A 278 -0.02 -15.77 -3.61
C CYS A 278 1.33 -16.50 -3.46
N GLY A 279 1.94 -16.95 -4.52
CA GLY A 279 3.19 -17.69 -4.47
C GLY A 279 2.97 -19.18 -4.25
N GLY A 280 3.71 -19.82 -3.35
CA GLY A 280 3.55 -21.25 -3.07
C GLY A 280 2.16 -21.62 -2.52
N ASP A 281 1.87 -22.90 -2.47
CA ASP A 281 0.62 -23.49 -1.96
C ASP A 281 0.81 -24.31 -0.67
N GLY A 282 1.90 -24.05 0.07
CA GLY A 282 2.30 -24.86 1.22
C GLY A 282 2.83 -26.24 0.82
N GLY A 283 3.22 -26.43 -0.43
CA GLY A 283 3.74 -27.69 -0.97
C GLY A 283 2.67 -28.70 -1.36
N CYS A 284 1.40 -28.31 -1.43
CA CYS A 284 0.30 -29.22 -1.74
C CYS A 284 0.49 -29.95 -3.07
N ASN A 285 0.83 -29.23 -4.15
CA ASN A 285 1.04 -29.82 -5.46
C ASN A 285 2.28 -30.72 -5.49
N ILE A 286 3.41 -30.24 -4.98
CA ILE A 286 4.68 -30.97 -5.04
C ILE A 286 4.65 -32.23 -4.15
N CYS A 287 4.13 -32.14 -2.92
CA CYS A 287 3.92 -33.27 -2.03
C CYS A 287 2.78 -34.17 -2.50
N GLY A 288 1.82 -33.64 -3.24
CA GLY A 288 0.70 -34.40 -3.83
C GLY A 288 1.07 -35.27 -5.01
N GLY A 289 2.35 -35.29 -5.42
CA GLY A 289 2.84 -36.15 -6.49
C GLY A 289 2.52 -35.62 -7.90
N MET A 290 2.27 -34.31 -8.04
CA MET A 290 1.99 -33.67 -9.32
C MET A 290 3.26 -33.44 -10.18
N GLY A 291 4.41 -33.91 -9.71
CA GLY A 291 5.69 -33.71 -10.37
C GLY A 291 6.26 -32.31 -10.21
N PRO A 292 7.51 -32.08 -10.62
CA PRO A 292 8.19 -30.79 -10.48
C PRO A 292 7.48 -29.63 -11.16
N PHE A 293 7.08 -29.80 -12.43
CA PHE A 293 6.49 -28.72 -13.21
C PHE A 293 5.18 -28.18 -12.60
N LEU A 294 4.21 -29.08 -12.33
CA LEU A 294 2.96 -28.69 -11.69
C LEU A 294 3.13 -28.37 -10.21
N GLY A 295 4.18 -28.91 -9.56
CA GLY A 295 4.56 -28.59 -8.19
C GLY A 295 4.96 -27.11 -8.02
N PHE A 296 5.61 -26.53 -9.03
CA PHE A 296 5.97 -25.11 -9.06
C PHE A 296 4.89 -24.20 -9.66
N LEU A 297 3.80 -24.74 -10.15
CA LEU A 297 2.72 -23.95 -10.78
C LEU A 297 2.19 -22.81 -9.88
N PRO A 298 2.02 -23.01 -8.56
CA PRO A 298 1.60 -21.93 -7.65
C PRO A 298 2.55 -20.73 -7.61
N CYS A 299 3.85 -20.92 -7.89
CA CYS A 299 4.86 -19.85 -7.97
C CYS A 299 4.72 -18.98 -9.24
N SER A 300 3.84 -19.34 -10.18
CA SER A 300 3.55 -18.51 -11.35
C SER A 300 2.96 -17.16 -10.95
N PRO A 301 3.43 -16.02 -11.53
CA PRO A 301 2.81 -14.71 -11.31
C PRO A 301 1.38 -14.63 -11.82
N HIS A 302 0.92 -15.64 -12.53
CA HIS A 302 -0.41 -15.71 -13.10
C HIS A 302 -1.35 -16.63 -12.33
N CYS A 303 -0.86 -17.36 -11.32
CA CYS A 303 -1.70 -18.22 -10.50
C CYS A 303 -2.80 -17.41 -9.80
N LYS A 304 -4.00 -18.00 -9.69
CA LYS A 304 -5.08 -17.37 -8.93
C LYS A 304 -4.67 -17.21 -7.47
N PRO A 305 -4.90 -16.04 -6.87
CA PRO A 305 -4.76 -15.89 -5.42
C PRO A 305 -5.65 -16.89 -4.68
N GLU A 306 -5.12 -17.48 -3.62
CA GLU A 306 -5.84 -18.43 -2.81
C GLU A 306 -6.45 -17.73 -1.60
N VAL A 307 -7.78 -17.81 -1.47
CA VAL A 307 -8.51 -17.30 -0.29
C VAL A 307 -8.52 -18.37 0.78
N GLN A 308 -7.92 -18.09 1.92
CA GLN A 308 -7.85 -19.00 3.05
C GLN A 308 -9.19 -19.03 3.80
N GLU A 309 -9.56 -20.22 4.32
CA GLU A 309 -10.82 -20.37 5.05
C GLU A 309 -10.75 -19.73 6.45
N GLU A 310 -9.63 -19.90 7.12
CA GLU A 310 -9.36 -19.35 8.45
C GLU A 310 -8.55 -18.06 8.36
N SER A 311 -8.71 -17.16 9.33
CA SER A 311 -7.93 -15.92 9.42
C SER A 311 -6.61 -16.08 10.15
N GLU A 312 -6.39 -17.21 10.85
CA GLU A 312 -5.16 -17.53 11.58
C GLU A 312 -4.01 -17.78 10.59
N LEU A 313 -2.88 -17.13 10.83
CA LEU A 313 -1.67 -17.26 10.02
C LEU A 313 -0.87 -18.49 10.46
N ASN A 314 -0.28 -19.18 9.51
CA ASN A 314 0.59 -20.33 9.77
C ASN A 314 2.06 -19.97 9.50
N GLY A 315 2.84 -19.76 10.55
CA GLY A 315 4.24 -19.36 10.45
C GLY A 315 5.19 -20.40 9.84
N ASP A 316 4.71 -21.59 9.49
CA ASP A 316 5.50 -22.58 8.76
C ASP A 316 5.41 -22.36 7.23
N TYR A 317 4.35 -21.70 6.75
CA TYR A 317 4.07 -21.52 5.31
C TYR A 317 3.76 -20.07 4.90
N ASP A 318 3.27 -19.24 5.82
CA ASP A 318 2.86 -17.88 5.52
C ASP A 318 3.98 -16.89 5.79
N PHE A 319 4.27 -16.08 4.79
CA PHE A 319 5.26 -15.01 4.82
C PHE A 319 4.62 -13.75 4.28
N TYR A 320 5.25 -12.61 4.50
CA TYR A 320 4.76 -11.37 3.94
C TYR A 320 5.89 -10.50 3.37
N ARG A 321 5.54 -9.64 2.45
CA ARG A 321 6.41 -8.61 1.89
C ARG A 321 5.87 -7.25 2.26
N PRO A 322 6.56 -6.47 3.09
CA PRO A 322 6.14 -5.11 3.38
C PRO A 322 6.34 -4.23 2.15
N ILE A 323 5.37 -3.36 1.87
CA ILE A 323 5.50 -2.34 0.84
C ILE A 323 5.14 -0.96 1.38
N ILE A 324 5.63 0.08 0.68
CA ILE A 324 5.19 1.47 0.82
C ILE A 324 4.82 1.95 -0.58
N ARG A 325 3.56 2.35 -0.80
CA ARG A 325 3.16 2.95 -2.08
C ARG A 325 3.72 4.35 -2.19
N VAL A 326 4.33 4.68 -3.34
CA VAL A 326 5.10 5.90 -3.51
C VAL A 326 4.31 6.90 -4.35
N GLU A 327 4.06 8.06 -3.75
CA GLU A 327 3.57 9.24 -4.43
C GLU A 327 4.57 10.38 -4.25
N LEU A 328 4.95 11.05 -5.34
CA LEU A 328 5.84 12.20 -5.21
C LEU A 328 5.06 13.43 -4.80
N LYS A 329 5.38 13.95 -3.63
CA LYS A 329 4.96 15.30 -3.28
C LYS A 329 5.76 16.32 -4.10
N PRO A 330 5.16 17.45 -4.51
CA PRO A 330 5.87 18.53 -5.20
C PRO A 330 7.09 18.98 -4.39
N LYS A 331 8.23 19.19 -5.05
CA LYS A 331 9.40 19.79 -4.41
C LYS A 331 9.06 21.21 -3.97
N GLY A 332 8.86 21.45 -2.69
CA GLY A 332 8.36 22.69 -2.10
C GLY A 332 7.16 22.47 -1.18
N GLU A 333 6.54 21.28 -1.23
CA GLU A 333 5.51 20.81 -0.28
C GLU A 333 6.05 19.70 0.64
N THR A 334 7.32 19.66 0.92
CA THR A 334 7.81 19.15 2.20
C THR A 334 7.48 20.23 3.23
N GLY A 335 6.20 20.43 3.43
CA GLY A 335 5.73 21.33 4.43
C GLY A 335 5.76 20.63 5.78
N MET A 336 6.95 20.43 6.32
CA MET A 336 7.04 20.81 7.72
C MET A 336 6.83 22.32 7.73
N PRO A 337 5.82 22.88 8.41
CA PRO A 337 5.83 24.30 8.68
C PRO A 337 7.16 24.54 9.33
N THR A 338 8.01 25.33 8.69
CA THR A 338 9.19 25.85 9.36
C THR A 338 8.68 26.55 10.63
N THR A 339 9.49 26.66 11.65
CA THR A 339 9.17 27.47 12.84
C THR A 339 8.64 28.86 12.43
N GLU A 340 9.05 29.34 11.27
CA GLU A 340 8.57 30.57 10.63
C GLU A 340 7.10 30.50 10.17
N TRP A 341 6.64 29.36 9.64
CA TRP A 341 5.25 29.13 9.28
C TRP A 341 4.34 28.99 10.50
N LEU A 342 4.78 28.25 11.51
CA LEU A 342 4.07 28.13 12.80
C LEU A 342 3.91 29.49 13.48
N ASN A 343 4.98 30.28 13.51
CA ASN A 343 4.93 31.64 14.06
C ASN A 343 3.99 32.54 13.22
N LYS A 344 3.99 32.39 11.90
CA LYS A 344 3.09 33.12 11.03
C LYS A 344 1.64 32.67 11.22
N TYR A 345 1.40 31.38 11.33
CA TYR A 345 0.09 30.83 11.62
C TYR A 345 -0.47 31.35 12.96
N GLU A 346 0.28 31.26 14.04
CA GLU A 346 -0.09 31.80 15.36
C GLU A 346 -0.47 33.29 15.28
N SER A 347 0.20 34.06 14.43
CA SER A 347 -0.06 35.49 14.27
C SER A 347 -1.32 35.82 13.45
N ILE A 348 -1.84 34.88 12.68
CA ILE A 348 -2.90 35.09 11.70
C ILE A 348 -4.07 34.10 11.83
N LYS A 349 -3.98 33.10 12.71
CA LYS A 349 -5.00 32.04 12.87
C LYS A 349 -6.41 32.59 13.04
N ASP A 350 -6.58 33.70 13.80
CA ASP A 350 -7.86 34.34 14.02
C ASP A 350 -8.42 35.09 12.80
N LYS A 351 -7.61 35.26 11.77
CA LYS A 351 -7.96 36.02 10.54
C LYS A 351 -8.21 35.12 9.33
N LEU A 352 -7.81 33.85 9.39
CA LEU A 352 -7.78 32.96 8.23
C LEU A 352 -8.91 31.95 8.19
N THR A 353 -9.58 31.69 9.31
CA THR A 353 -10.63 30.68 9.41
C THR A 353 -11.98 31.31 9.69
N CYS A 354 -12.96 30.87 8.95
CA CYS A 354 -14.34 31.02 9.36
C CYS A 354 -14.72 29.87 10.28
N LYS A 355 -15.05 30.20 11.49
CA LYS A 355 -15.41 29.27 12.56
C LYS A 355 -16.91 29.23 12.70
N ILE A 356 -17.52 28.05 12.53
CA ILE A 356 -18.96 27.89 12.77
C ILE A 356 -19.15 26.58 13.51
N ASP A 357 -19.71 26.67 14.70
CA ASP A 357 -20.33 25.54 15.36
C ASP A 357 -21.66 25.27 14.68
N LEU A 358 -21.63 24.38 13.71
CA LEU A 358 -22.81 24.01 12.94
C LEU A 358 -23.82 23.23 13.81
N GLU A 359 -23.36 22.48 14.81
CA GLU A 359 -24.25 21.75 15.71
C GLU A 359 -24.99 22.68 16.65
N ALA A 360 -24.33 23.64 17.27
CA ALA A 360 -24.98 24.68 18.09
C ALA A 360 -25.93 25.53 17.24
N TYR A 361 -25.49 25.90 16.02
CA TYR A 361 -26.35 26.63 15.10
C TYR A 361 -27.61 25.87 14.73
N PHE A 362 -27.52 24.61 14.38
CA PHE A 362 -28.66 23.76 14.04
C PHE A 362 -29.59 23.53 15.23
N THR A 363 -29.02 23.38 16.42
CA THR A 363 -29.81 23.16 17.64
C THR A 363 -30.62 24.41 18.02
N GLU A 364 -30.05 25.59 17.84
CA GLU A 364 -30.73 26.84 18.22
C GLU A 364 -31.73 27.36 17.16
N LYS A 365 -31.40 27.23 15.86
CA LYS A 365 -32.16 27.92 14.81
C LYS A 365 -32.96 27.04 13.87
N VAL A 366 -32.56 25.81 13.59
CA VAL A 366 -33.16 24.98 12.54
C VAL A 366 -34.27 24.05 13.02
N ILE A 367 -34.34 23.74 14.30
CA ILE A 367 -35.48 22.93 14.85
C ILE A 367 -36.82 23.67 14.75
N GLY A 368 -36.83 24.98 14.51
CA GLY A 368 -38.02 25.80 14.42
C GLY A 368 -38.43 26.30 13.05
N ASN A 369 -37.57 26.26 12.04
CA ASN A 369 -37.79 26.82 10.70
C ASN A 369 -37.41 25.83 9.61
N MET A 370 -38.36 25.42 8.79
CA MET A 370 -38.14 24.57 7.60
C MET A 370 -37.64 25.38 6.37
N GLY A 371 -36.89 26.47 6.56
CA GLY A 371 -36.38 27.33 5.51
C GLY A 371 -34.87 27.29 5.39
N VAL A 372 -34.35 27.75 4.23
CA VAL A 372 -32.92 27.97 4.01
C VAL A 372 -32.48 29.17 4.84
N ASP A 373 -31.40 29.02 5.60
CA ASP A 373 -30.83 30.11 6.40
C ASP A 373 -29.42 30.48 5.83
N VAL A 374 -29.12 31.77 5.76
CA VAL A 374 -27.86 32.28 5.18
C VAL A 374 -27.04 33.01 6.23
N LEU A 375 -25.82 32.59 6.42
CA LEU A 375 -24.84 33.18 7.33
C LEU A 375 -23.76 33.94 6.55
N GLU A 376 -23.62 35.23 6.83
CA GLU A 376 -22.49 36.03 6.31
C GLU A 376 -21.27 35.84 7.21
N ILE A 377 -20.20 35.27 6.65
CA ILE A 377 -18.99 34.91 7.38
C ILE A 377 -17.95 36.02 7.33
N GLY A 378 -18.00 36.86 6.32
CA GLY A 378 -17.00 37.89 6.06
C GLY A 378 -16.05 37.52 4.93
N ALA A 379 -14.90 38.18 4.88
CA ALA A 379 -13.93 37.99 3.82
C ALA A 379 -12.85 36.95 4.20
N VAL A 380 -12.70 35.94 3.36
CA VAL A 380 -11.66 34.91 3.49
C VAL A 380 -10.61 35.08 2.41
N HIS A 381 -9.33 34.89 2.76
CA HIS A 381 -8.21 35.02 1.85
C HIS A 381 -7.79 33.65 1.31
N PHE A 382 -7.76 33.52 -0.03
CA PHE A 382 -7.40 32.28 -0.75
C PHE A 382 -6.12 32.53 -1.59
N PRO A 383 -4.92 32.37 -1.01
CA PRO A 383 -3.66 32.65 -1.72
C PRO A 383 -3.37 31.70 -2.88
N THR A 384 -3.86 30.48 -2.87
CA THR A 384 -3.73 29.54 -4.00
C THR A 384 -4.96 29.52 -4.89
N GLY A 385 -6.07 30.04 -4.42
CA GLY A 385 -7.37 29.93 -5.07
C GLY A 385 -8.03 28.54 -4.95
N GLN A 386 -7.45 27.63 -4.20
CA GLN A 386 -8.07 26.32 -3.90
C GLN A 386 -8.81 26.40 -2.57
N ILE A 387 -10.12 26.20 -2.65
CA ILE A 387 -11.01 26.33 -1.50
C ILE A 387 -11.13 24.99 -0.78
N PHE A 388 -11.01 25.03 0.53
CA PHE A 388 -11.33 23.94 1.44
C PHE A 388 -12.56 24.34 2.25
N ALA A 389 -13.55 23.43 2.33
CA ALA A 389 -14.72 23.62 3.14
C ALA A 389 -15.18 22.27 3.72
N CYS A 390 -14.72 21.96 4.92
CA CYS A 390 -15.04 20.73 5.63
C CYS A 390 -14.58 20.84 7.08
N ASP A 391 -14.69 19.75 7.83
CA ASP A 391 -14.00 19.57 9.09
C ASP A 391 -12.48 19.81 8.91
N PRO A 392 -11.84 20.67 9.72
CA PRO A 392 -10.44 20.99 9.59
C PRO A 392 -9.48 19.81 9.77
N MET A 393 -9.94 18.71 10.38
CA MET A 393 -9.13 17.52 10.63
C MET A 393 -9.32 16.42 9.56
N VAL A 394 -10.26 16.58 8.63
CA VAL A 394 -10.49 15.61 7.54
C VAL A 394 -9.30 15.60 6.55
N GLU A 395 -9.00 14.44 5.98
CA GLU A 395 -8.02 14.32 4.91
C GLU A 395 -8.51 15.03 3.66
N LEU A 396 -7.58 15.73 2.98
CA LEU A 396 -7.88 16.49 1.77
C LEU A 396 -8.54 15.66 0.67
N GLU A 397 -8.16 14.39 0.54
CA GLU A 397 -8.68 13.45 -0.44
C GLU A 397 -10.16 13.11 -0.19
N GLU A 398 -10.59 13.10 1.06
CA GLU A 398 -11.98 12.86 1.44
C GLU A 398 -12.84 14.11 1.29
N ALA A 399 -12.24 15.29 1.50
CA ALA A 399 -12.95 16.57 1.51
C ALA A 399 -13.18 17.19 0.14
N MET A 400 -12.40 16.78 -0.89
CA MET A 400 -12.27 17.59 -2.11
C MET A 400 -12.28 16.83 -3.44
N PRO A 401 -13.22 15.96 -3.75
CA PRO A 401 -13.20 15.33 -5.07
C PRO A 401 -13.48 16.27 -6.25
N PHE A 402 -14.02 17.52 -6.08
CA PHE A 402 -14.64 18.24 -7.20
C PHE A 402 -14.55 19.78 -7.19
N ILE A 403 -13.59 20.42 -6.51
CA ILE A 403 -13.55 21.89 -6.45
C ILE A 403 -12.64 22.47 -7.54
N GLU A 404 -13.20 23.31 -8.45
CA GLU A 404 -12.41 24.10 -9.37
C GLU A 404 -11.72 25.26 -8.64
N PRO A 405 -10.43 25.54 -8.93
CA PRO A 405 -9.75 26.67 -8.32
C PRO A 405 -10.34 28.01 -8.79
N ILE A 406 -10.47 28.95 -7.85
CA ILE A 406 -10.82 30.36 -8.12
C ILE A 406 -9.54 31.16 -8.31
N PRO A 407 -9.60 32.40 -8.85
CA PRO A 407 -8.45 33.29 -8.83
C PRO A 407 -7.96 33.55 -7.40
N ALA A 408 -6.64 33.58 -7.19
CA ALA A 408 -6.10 33.92 -5.88
C ALA A 408 -6.58 35.33 -5.45
N GLY A 409 -7.08 35.47 -4.22
CA GLY A 409 -7.65 36.72 -3.76
C GLY A 409 -8.34 36.60 -2.40
N THR A 410 -9.02 37.70 -2.02
CA THR A 410 -9.85 37.76 -0.80
C THR A 410 -11.28 38.01 -1.21
N TYR A 411 -12.18 37.13 -0.80
CA TYR A 411 -13.57 37.12 -1.24
C TYR A 411 -14.54 37.04 -0.07
N PRO A 412 -15.72 37.70 -0.17
CA PRO A 412 -16.81 37.46 0.75
C PRO A 412 -17.27 35.98 0.71
N VAL A 413 -17.54 35.42 1.87
CA VAL A 413 -17.99 34.04 2.00
C VAL A 413 -19.30 34.01 2.79
N LYS A 414 -20.27 33.23 2.28
CA LYS A 414 -21.54 32.96 2.93
C LYS A 414 -21.72 31.46 3.11
N ILE A 415 -22.33 31.05 4.20
CA ILE A 415 -22.76 29.66 4.41
C ILE A 415 -24.28 29.62 4.40
N CYS A 416 -24.81 28.73 3.60
CA CYS A 416 -26.22 28.45 3.50
C CYS A 416 -26.54 27.08 4.10
N VAL A 417 -27.46 27.04 4.99
CA VAL A 417 -27.91 25.81 5.66
C VAL A 417 -29.23 25.39 5.10
N VAL A 418 -29.31 24.15 4.60
CA VAL A 418 -30.50 23.62 3.91
C VAL A 418 -30.94 22.31 4.57
N PRO A 419 -32.23 22.13 4.90
CA PRO A 419 -32.77 20.84 5.26
C PRO A 419 -32.75 19.90 4.02
N SER A 420 -32.31 18.65 4.19
CA SER A 420 -32.27 17.68 3.10
C SER A 420 -32.69 16.28 3.58
N GLU A 421 -33.80 15.78 3.01
CA GLU A 421 -34.23 14.39 3.24
C GLU A 421 -33.24 13.33 2.64
N LYS A 422 -32.45 13.71 1.64
CA LYS A 422 -31.54 12.79 0.94
C LYS A 422 -30.24 12.56 1.70
N TYR A 423 -29.76 13.55 2.46
CA TYR A 423 -28.46 13.52 3.14
C TYR A 423 -28.56 13.63 4.67
N GLY A 424 -29.75 13.37 5.20
CA GLY A 424 -30.10 13.64 6.59
C GLY A 424 -30.76 15.03 6.75
N ASP A 425 -31.09 15.37 7.96
CA ASP A 425 -31.87 16.59 8.25
C ASP A 425 -31.06 17.89 8.06
N ARG A 426 -29.80 17.82 7.68
CA ARG A 426 -28.89 18.96 7.72
C ARG A 426 -27.88 18.94 6.57
N TYR A 427 -27.71 20.08 5.91
CA TYR A 427 -26.71 20.28 4.90
C TYR A 427 -26.27 21.74 4.85
N ALA A 428 -24.98 21.98 4.79
CA ALA A 428 -24.42 23.33 4.66
C ALA A 428 -23.70 23.50 3.33
N CYS A 429 -23.97 24.60 2.65
CA CYS A 429 -23.33 24.97 1.40
C CYS A 429 -22.52 26.27 1.58
N VAL A 430 -21.39 26.40 0.93
CA VAL A 430 -20.54 27.59 0.99
C VAL A 430 -20.61 28.31 -0.34
N LYS A 431 -20.90 29.60 -0.30
CA LYS A 431 -20.82 30.51 -1.44
C LYS A 431 -19.64 31.45 -1.28
N VAL A 432 -18.77 31.49 -2.29
CA VAL A 432 -17.66 32.42 -2.38
C VAL A 432 -17.95 33.45 -3.49
N GLU A 433 -18.09 34.72 -3.14
CA GLU A 433 -18.44 35.79 -4.10
C GLU A 433 -17.20 36.30 -4.84
N VAL A 434 -16.77 35.56 -5.90
CA VAL A 434 -15.54 35.86 -6.65
C VAL A 434 -15.72 37.08 -7.59
N SER A 435 -16.84 37.17 -8.27
CA SER A 435 -17.24 38.36 -9.04
C SER A 435 -18.71 38.32 -9.47
N SER A 436 -19.29 39.46 -9.75
CA SER A 436 -20.65 39.58 -10.29
C SER A 436 -20.77 39.19 -11.78
N GLU A 437 -19.65 39.06 -12.51
CA GLU A 437 -19.66 38.88 -13.97
C GLU A 437 -19.35 37.45 -14.42
N LYS A 438 -18.71 36.62 -13.56
CA LYS A 438 -18.45 35.19 -13.79
C LYS A 438 -18.64 34.42 -12.48
N PRO A 439 -19.83 33.90 -12.22
CA PRO A 439 -20.02 33.00 -11.14
C PRO A 439 -19.21 31.73 -11.40
N VAL A 440 -18.47 31.26 -10.41
CA VAL A 440 -17.78 29.95 -10.39
C VAL A 440 -18.83 28.90 -9.97
N ARG A 441 -19.12 27.90 -10.77
CA ARG A 441 -20.11 26.88 -10.45
C ARG A 441 -19.45 25.70 -9.76
N TYR A 442 -19.94 25.36 -8.62
CA TYR A 442 -19.59 24.13 -7.93
C TYR A 442 -20.78 23.17 -7.94
N GLU A 443 -20.68 22.13 -8.76
CA GLU A 443 -21.65 21.05 -8.72
C GLU A 443 -21.33 20.12 -7.55
N ILE A 444 -22.04 20.31 -6.45
CA ILE A 444 -22.11 19.32 -5.43
C ILE A 444 -23.40 18.55 -5.66
N GLY A 445 -23.42 17.24 -5.37
CA GLY A 445 -24.51 16.33 -5.65
C GLY A 445 -25.93 16.71 -5.12
N MET A 446 -26.14 17.97 -4.86
CA MET A 446 -27.39 18.62 -4.45
C MET A 446 -27.81 19.77 -5.34
N THR A 447 -27.16 19.97 -6.47
CA THR A 447 -27.59 20.94 -7.46
C THR A 447 -28.99 20.63 -7.94
N GLY A 448 -29.87 21.60 -7.85
CA GLY A 448 -31.25 21.51 -8.33
C GLY A 448 -32.32 21.62 -7.29
N SER A 449 -32.02 22.09 -6.06
CA SER A 449 -33.06 22.62 -5.21
C SER A 449 -33.36 24.06 -5.62
N GLU A 450 -34.49 24.30 -6.29
CA GLU A 450 -34.94 25.65 -6.63
C GLU A 450 -35.00 26.58 -5.38
N GLU A 451 -35.11 26.01 -4.20
CA GLU A 451 -35.08 26.71 -2.92
C GLU A 451 -33.71 27.20 -2.53
N LEU A 452 -32.67 26.42 -2.82
CA LEU A 452 -31.26 26.81 -2.58
C LEU A 452 -30.84 27.95 -3.54
N ASP A 453 -31.15 27.78 -4.83
CA ASP A 453 -30.87 28.80 -5.85
C ASP A 453 -31.60 30.11 -5.56
N ALA A 454 -32.84 30.04 -5.07
CA ALA A 454 -33.61 31.22 -4.68
C ALA A 454 -33.06 31.92 -3.43
N ALA A 455 -32.46 31.18 -2.50
CA ALA A 455 -31.92 31.76 -1.26
C ALA A 455 -30.53 32.34 -1.39
N ILE A 456 -29.69 31.72 -2.23
CA ILE A 456 -28.28 32.11 -2.40
C ILE A 456 -28.11 33.05 -3.58
N GLY A 457 -29.08 33.07 -4.53
CA GLY A 457 -28.98 33.75 -5.81
C GLY A 457 -28.04 33.07 -6.78
N ASP A 458 -28.02 33.57 -8.04
CA ASP A 458 -27.10 33.06 -9.07
C ASP A 458 -25.66 33.18 -8.61
N GLY A 459 -24.99 32.07 -8.36
CA GLY A 459 -23.60 32.06 -7.95
C GLY A 459 -23.16 30.67 -7.45
N ASP A 460 -21.90 30.56 -7.19
CA ASP A 460 -21.26 29.28 -6.93
C ASP A 460 -21.13 29.00 -5.47
N TYR A 461 -21.52 27.81 -5.11
CA TYR A 461 -21.44 27.28 -3.75
C TYR A 461 -20.95 25.83 -3.79
N PHE A 462 -20.36 25.36 -2.72
CA PHE A 462 -20.06 23.95 -2.53
C PHE A 462 -20.55 23.53 -1.16
N GLY A 463 -20.89 22.25 -1.02
CA GLY A 463 -21.49 21.71 0.18
C GLY A 463 -20.51 20.85 0.98
N PHE A 464 -20.69 20.81 2.26
CA PHE A 464 -20.00 19.87 3.12
C PHE A 464 -21.01 19.21 4.07
N GLY A 465 -20.72 17.94 4.43
CA GLY A 465 -21.55 17.18 5.35
C GLY A 465 -21.51 17.78 6.75
N VAL A 466 -22.64 17.85 7.40
CA VAL A 466 -22.81 18.45 8.73
C VAL A 466 -22.66 17.43 9.86
N ASP A 467 -22.42 16.16 9.53
CA ASP A 467 -22.24 15.10 10.54
C ASP A 467 -21.04 15.33 11.46
N ALA A 468 -20.08 16.13 11.03
CA ALA A 468 -18.93 16.51 11.83
C ALA A 468 -19.20 17.58 12.90
N GLY A 469 -20.41 18.17 12.92
CA GLY A 469 -20.76 19.23 13.87
C GLY A 469 -20.02 20.55 13.68
N MET A 470 -18.84 20.54 13.09
CA MET A 470 -17.96 21.69 12.89
C MET A 470 -17.41 21.74 11.46
N GLY A 471 -17.18 22.95 10.97
CA GLY A 471 -16.61 23.17 9.65
C GLY A 471 -15.75 24.41 9.56
N CYS A 472 -14.77 24.41 8.67
CA CYS A 472 -14.02 25.61 8.33
C CYS A 472 -14.06 25.85 6.82
N VAL A 473 -13.90 27.12 6.46
CA VAL A 473 -13.68 27.55 5.07
C VAL A 473 -12.34 28.25 5.00
N ALA A 474 -11.42 27.71 4.24
CA ALA A 474 -10.08 28.22 4.14
C ALA A 474 -9.46 27.91 2.76
N ASP A 475 -8.33 28.54 2.47
CA ASP A 475 -7.48 28.06 1.38
C ASP A 475 -6.83 26.71 1.77
N ILE A 476 -6.60 25.86 0.79
CA ILE A 476 -6.05 24.50 0.99
C ILE A 476 -4.69 24.51 1.71
N GLN A 477 -3.85 25.51 1.46
CA GLN A 477 -2.59 25.65 2.19
C GLN A 477 -2.79 26.04 3.65
N THR A 478 -3.79 26.85 3.91
CA THR A 478 -4.17 27.24 5.27
C THR A 478 -4.73 26.05 6.04
N GLN A 479 -5.59 25.24 5.42
CA GLN A 479 -6.13 24.02 6.02
C GLN A 479 -5.01 23.00 6.34
N ALA A 480 -4.09 22.76 5.41
CA ALA A 480 -2.96 21.87 5.65
C ALA A 480 -2.09 22.33 6.82
N ALA A 481 -1.86 23.64 6.95
CA ALA A 481 -1.12 24.21 8.09
C ALA A 481 -1.89 24.08 9.42
N ILE A 482 -3.21 24.24 9.40
CA ILE A 482 -4.08 24.07 10.57
C ILE A 482 -4.00 22.60 11.03
N LYS A 483 -4.19 21.66 10.12
CA LYS A 483 -4.14 20.24 10.42
C LYS A 483 -2.79 19.82 11.01
N GLU A 484 -1.70 20.24 10.40
CA GLU A 484 -0.36 19.90 10.88
C GLU A 484 -0.07 20.51 12.27
N TYR A 485 -0.48 21.76 12.50
CA TYR A 485 -0.35 22.40 13.80
C TYR A 485 -1.05 21.57 14.90
N TRP A 486 -2.31 21.19 14.66
CA TRP A 486 -3.09 20.45 15.66
C TRP A 486 -2.63 19.00 15.81
N SER A 487 -2.18 18.34 14.76
CA SER A 487 -1.57 17.00 14.86
C SER A 487 -0.37 17.01 15.78
N LYS A 488 0.52 18.01 15.65
CA LYS A 488 1.68 18.15 16.56
C LYS A 488 1.28 18.48 17.99
N ARG A 489 0.27 19.32 18.16
CA ARG A 489 -0.23 19.66 19.51
C ARG A 489 -0.84 18.46 20.21
N LEU A 490 -1.55 17.59 19.47
CA LEU A 490 -2.12 16.33 19.99
C LEU A 490 -1.02 15.30 20.34
N GLU A 491 0.11 15.30 19.61
CA GLU A 491 1.27 14.47 19.96
C GLU A 491 1.91 14.93 21.29
N GLU A 492 1.97 16.25 21.53
CA GLU A 492 2.52 16.84 22.75
C GLU A 492 1.58 16.74 23.95
N ASP A 493 0.27 16.86 23.71
CA ASP A 493 -0.78 16.83 24.73
C ASP A 493 -2.05 16.16 24.16
N PRO A 494 -2.20 14.84 24.36
CA PRO A 494 -3.34 14.08 23.83
C PRO A 494 -4.70 14.47 24.41
N ASP A 495 -4.74 15.21 25.50
CA ASP A 495 -5.98 15.66 26.15
C ASP A 495 -6.48 17.01 25.60
N ILE A 496 -5.74 17.62 24.67
CA ILE A 496 -6.16 18.87 24.03
C ILE A 496 -7.35 18.59 23.09
N ASP A 497 -8.34 19.47 23.10
CA ASP A 497 -9.45 19.42 22.18
C ASP A 497 -9.24 20.44 21.04
N PRO A 498 -8.81 19.98 19.84
CA PRO A 498 -8.55 20.87 18.71
C PRO A 498 -9.76 21.70 18.30
N TYR A 499 -10.95 21.16 18.47
CA TYR A 499 -12.19 21.83 18.09
C TYR A 499 -12.52 22.98 19.03
N ASN A 500 -12.31 22.79 20.30
CA ASN A 500 -12.54 23.83 21.29
C ASN A 500 -11.60 25.03 21.08
N ASP A 501 -10.34 24.80 20.77
CA ASP A 501 -9.34 25.85 20.55
C ASP A 501 -9.41 26.47 19.12
N LEU A 502 -9.91 25.70 18.14
CA LEU A 502 -10.15 26.21 16.78
C LEU A 502 -11.39 27.09 16.70
N PHE A 503 -12.40 26.82 17.53
CA PHE A 503 -13.74 27.38 17.42
C PHE A 503 -14.13 28.27 18.64
N CYS A 504 -13.29 28.38 19.65
CA CYS A 504 -13.32 29.42 20.68
C CYS A 504 -12.30 30.50 20.41
#